data_9fb08e30fd0bf4a7b3980a2318438a44
#
_entry.id   9fb08e30fd0bf4a7b3980a2318438a44
#
_cell.length_a   1.000
_cell.length_b   1.000
_cell.length_c   1.000
_cell.angle_alpha   90.00
_cell.angle_beta   90.00
_cell.angle_gamma   90.00
#
_symmetry.space_group_name_H-M   'P 1'
#
loop_
_entity.id
_entity.type
_entity.pdbx_description
1 polymer ?
#
loop_
_entity_poly.entity_id
_entity_poly.type
_entity_poly.pdbx_seq_one_letter_code
_entity_poly.pdbx_strand_id
1 'polypeptide(L)'
;MLEEHYPFVAQPLPYEYDALLPVLDEETLHFHHDKHYQTYVDKLNAILADYPQLQQMTLTELLTSEDNKLASLQEEARESIHNNGGGVYNHQLYFDSMRSPVGQEPCGTLEEALIRDFGSVRQWKEQMSQAAAGVFGSGWAWLVSDQDGTLMILT
;
A
#
# COMPACT_ATOMS: atom_id res chain seq x y z
N MET A 1 -2.86 -11.74 -5.52
CA MET A 1 -2.33 -10.73 -4.58
C MET A 1 -2.77 -10.96 -3.14
N LEU A 2 -4.05 -10.98 -2.81
CA LEU A 2 -4.52 -11.11 -1.42
C LEU A 2 -4.54 -12.54 -0.86
N GLU A 3 -4.32 -13.54 -1.69
CA GLU A 3 -4.32 -14.97 -1.31
C GLU A 3 -2.91 -15.58 -1.17
N GLU A 4 -1.86 -14.75 -1.31
CA GLU A 4 -0.49 -15.20 -1.14
C GLU A 4 -0.16 -15.38 0.34
N HIS A 5 0.65 -16.39 0.63
CA HIS A 5 1.16 -16.72 1.96
C HIS A 5 2.66 -17.01 1.90
N TYR A 6 3.26 -17.21 3.06
CA TYR A 6 4.69 -17.47 3.20
C TYR A 6 5.18 -18.63 2.31
N PRO A 7 6.35 -18.47 1.65
CA PRO A 7 7.17 -17.25 1.61
C PRO A 7 6.61 -16.21 0.63
N PHE A 8 6.45 -14.97 1.08
CA PHE A 8 6.04 -13.86 0.23
C PHE A 8 7.12 -13.51 -0.77
N VAL A 9 6.72 -13.01 -1.92
CA VAL A 9 7.62 -12.58 -3.01
C VAL A 9 7.23 -11.17 -3.43
N ALA A 10 8.22 -10.31 -3.66
CA ALA A 10 7.95 -9.00 -4.24
C ALA A 10 7.29 -9.16 -5.61
N GLN A 11 6.09 -8.60 -5.77
CA GLN A 11 5.36 -8.70 -7.03
C GLN A 11 6.02 -7.81 -8.07
N PRO A 12 6.14 -8.26 -9.33
CA PRO A 12 6.69 -7.44 -10.38
C PRO A 12 5.81 -6.21 -10.62
N LEU A 13 6.41 -5.11 -11.10
CA LEU A 13 5.64 -3.95 -11.55
C LEU A 13 4.71 -4.36 -12.70
N PRO A 14 3.47 -3.82 -12.75
CA PRO A 14 2.55 -4.08 -13.86
C PRO A 14 2.89 -3.27 -15.13
N TYR A 15 4.03 -2.60 -15.17
CA TYR A 15 4.53 -1.75 -16.25
C TYR A 15 6.07 -1.74 -16.26
N GLU A 16 6.66 -1.27 -17.35
CA GLU A 16 8.11 -1.12 -17.48
C GLU A 16 8.64 0.01 -16.58
N TYR A 17 9.90 -0.06 -16.15
CA TYR A 17 10.48 0.91 -15.21
C TYR A 17 10.51 2.34 -15.73
N ASP A 18 10.52 2.57 -17.04
CA ASP A 18 10.48 3.87 -17.68
C ASP A 18 9.06 4.38 -17.99
N ALA A 19 8.04 3.56 -17.73
CA ALA A 19 6.65 3.86 -18.11
C ALA A 19 6.03 5.07 -17.41
N LEU A 20 6.62 5.51 -16.29
CA LEU A 20 6.11 6.63 -15.50
C LEU A 20 6.82 7.96 -15.80
N LEU A 21 7.74 7.97 -16.78
CA LEU A 21 8.38 9.21 -17.24
C LEU A 21 7.35 10.21 -17.77
N PRO A 22 7.55 11.50 -17.58
CA PRO A 22 8.66 12.17 -16.88
C PRO A 22 8.39 12.39 -15.37
N VAL A 23 7.36 11.79 -14.80
CA VAL A 23 6.89 12.02 -13.41
C VAL A 23 7.76 11.29 -12.40
N LEU A 24 8.03 10.02 -12.66
CA LEU A 24 8.96 9.20 -11.88
C LEU A 24 9.98 8.59 -12.85
N ASP A 25 11.25 8.71 -12.51
CA ASP A 25 12.32 8.13 -13.29
C ASP A 25 12.58 6.67 -12.95
N GLU A 26 13.25 5.98 -13.86
CA GLU A 26 13.57 4.56 -13.77
C GLU A 26 14.43 4.26 -12.54
N GLU A 27 15.42 5.10 -12.22
CA GLU A 27 16.30 4.91 -11.06
C GLU A 27 15.50 4.97 -9.74
N THR A 28 14.59 5.93 -9.62
CA THR A 28 13.67 6.03 -8.47
C THR A 28 12.81 4.78 -8.31
N LEU A 29 12.27 4.23 -9.41
CA LEU A 29 11.48 3.01 -9.37
C LEU A 29 12.31 1.80 -8.97
N HIS A 30 13.53 1.65 -9.48
CA HIS A 30 14.44 0.59 -9.05
C HIS A 30 14.77 0.68 -7.56
N PHE A 31 15.02 1.88 -7.03
CA PHE A 31 15.25 2.03 -5.59
C PHE A 31 13.99 1.71 -4.77
N HIS A 32 12.85 2.19 -5.20
CA HIS A 32 11.62 2.04 -4.45
C HIS A 32 11.08 0.60 -4.50
N HIS A 33 11.15 -0.05 -5.66
CA HIS A 33 10.68 -1.42 -5.85
C HIS A 33 11.74 -2.45 -5.44
N ASP A 34 12.91 -2.47 -6.10
CA ASP A 34 13.86 -3.57 -5.97
C ASP A 34 14.67 -3.54 -4.65
N LYS A 35 14.67 -2.38 -3.96
CA LYS A 35 15.36 -2.22 -2.68
C LYS A 35 14.38 -2.04 -1.52
N HIS A 36 13.57 -1.00 -1.58
CA HIS A 36 12.75 -0.60 -0.44
C HIS A 36 11.60 -1.59 -0.21
N TYR A 37 10.80 -1.86 -1.23
CA TYR A 37 9.73 -2.85 -1.16
C TYR A 37 10.26 -4.26 -0.87
N GLN A 38 11.32 -4.70 -1.58
CA GLN A 38 11.96 -5.99 -1.34
C GLN A 38 12.42 -6.15 0.12
N THR A 39 12.92 -5.08 0.74
CA THR A 39 13.34 -5.12 2.15
C THR A 39 12.17 -5.44 3.10
N TYR A 40 10.95 -4.95 2.84
CA TYR A 40 9.78 -5.31 3.64
C TYR A 40 9.40 -6.78 3.46
N VAL A 41 9.45 -7.29 2.23
CA VAL A 41 9.21 -8.70 1.92
C VAL A 41 10.20 -9.60 2.65
N ASP A 42 11.49 -9.29 2.56
CA ASP A 42 12.56 -10.06 3.21
C ASP A 42 12.41 -10.10 4.73
N LYS A 43 12.11 -8.95 5.33
CA LYS A 43 11.89 -8.84 6.78
C LYS A 43 10.64 -9.60 7.23
N LEU A 44 9.54 -9.49 6.51
CA LEU A 44 8.33 -10.24 6.81
C LEU A 44 8.59 -11.76 6.77
N ASN A 45 9.26 -12.22 5.71
CA ASN A 45 9.63 -13.63 5.59
C ASN A 45 10.58 -14.09 6.71
N ALA A 46 11.56 -13.28 7.06
CA ALA A 46 12.49 -13.60 8.16
C ALA A 46 11.76 -13.77 9.50
N ILE A 47 10.78 -12.90 9.79
CA ILE A 47 9.95 -13.02 10.99
C ILE A 47 9.11 -14.30 10.94
N LEU A 48 8.40 -14.55 9.83
CA LEU A 48 7.49 -15.69 9.69
C LEU A 48 8.22 -17.05 9.66
N ALA A 49 9.51 -17.08 9.38
CA ALA A 49 10.33 -18.30 9.50
C ALA A 49 10.31 -18.86 10.92
N ASP A 50 10.24 -17.99 11.94
CA ASP A 50 10.19 -18.39 13.35
C ASP A 50 8.76 -18.71 13.84
N TYR A 51 7.73 -18.50 13.00
CA TYR A 51 6.32 -18.71 13.35
C TYR A 51 5.59 -19.62 12.34
N PRO A 52 5.90 -20.94 12.28
CA PRO A 52 5.29 -21.86 11.31
C PRO A 52 3.75 -21.89 11.33
N GLN A 53 3.14 -21.61 12.49
CA GLN A 53 1.69 -21.56 12.65
C GLN A 53 1.02 -20.40 11.89
N LEU A 54 1.78 -19.39 11.48
CA LEU A 54 1.30 -18.23 10.73
C LEU A 54 1.55 -18.36 9.21
N GLN A 55 2.40 -19.28 8.79
CA GLN A 55 2.86 -19.37 7.39
C GLN A 55 1.77 -19.73 6.37
N GLN A 56 0.62 -20.22 6.84
CA GLN A 56 -0.53 -20.49 5.98
C GLN A 56 -1.54 -19.33 5.98
N MET A 57 -1.27 -18.26 6.72
CA MET A 57 -2.10 -17.06 6.69
C MET A 57 -1.73 -16.20 5.47
N THR A 58 -2.75 -15.66 4.83
CA THR A 58 -2.58 -14.66 3.78
C THR A 58 -2.08 -13.34 4.35
N LEU A 59 -1.55 -12.47 3.50
CA LEU A 59 -1.12 -11.13 3.93
C LEU A 59 -2.27 -10.35 4.58
N THR A 60 -3.47 -10.45 4.02
CA THR A 60 -4.66 -9.80 4.59
C THR A 60 -4.98 -10.34 5.97
N GLU A 61 -4.98 -11.66 6.15
CA GLU A 61 -5.22 -12.27 7.45
C GLU A 61 -4.17 -11.88 8.49
N LEU A 62 -2.89 -11.80 8.10
CA LEU A 62 -1.82 -11.32 8.99
C LEU A 62 -2.01 -9.86 9.45
N LEU A 63 -2.68 -9.02 8.64
CA LEU A 63 -2.87 -7.60 8.92
C LEU A 63 -4.21 -7.28 9.62
N THR A 64 -5.25 -8.08 9.38
CA THR A 64 -6.62 -7.73 9.79
C THR A 64 -7.25 -8.74 10.75
N SER A 65 -6.66 -9.95 10.88
CA SER A 65 -7.25 -10.99 11.68
C SER A 65 -7.06 -10.75 13.18
N GLU A 66 -8.13 -10.93 13.94
CA GLU A 66 -8.11 -11.05 15.41
C GLU A 66 -7.85 -12.50 15.86
N ASP A 67 -7.23 -13.33 15.00
CA ASP A 67 -6.95 -14.73 15.30
C ASP A 67 -6.11 -14.86 16.58
N ASN A 68 -6.47 -15.81 17.41
CA ASN A 68 -5.76 -16.14 18.65
C ASN A 68 -4.27 -16.46 18.41
N LYS A 69 -3.89 -16.91 17.20
CA LYS A 69 -2.49 -17.17 16.84
C LYS A 69 -1.67 -15.88 16.86
N LEU A 70 -2.18 -14.79 16.29
CA LEU A 70 -1.54 -13.47 16.33
C LEU A 70 -1.60 -12.86 17.73
N ALA A 71 -2.74 -12.98 18.40
CA ALA A 71 -2.93 -12.47 19.76
C ALA A 71 -2.02 -13.15 20.80
N SER A 72 -1.57 -14.39 20.54
CA SER A 72 -0.66 -15.14 21.44
C SER A 72 0.82 -14.75 21.28
N LEU A 73 1.17 -13.97 20.25
CA LEU A 73 2.54 -13.52 20.04
C LEU A 73 2.93 -12.44 21.05
N GLN A 74 4.25 -12.34 21.30
CA GLN A 74 4.80 -11.18 21.97
C GLN A 74 4.54 -9.91 21.15
N GLU A 75 4.35 -8.79 21.83
CA GLU A 75 3.96 -7.52 21.22
C GLU A 75 4.94 -7.08 20.11
N GLU A 76 6.25 -7.20 20.37
CA GLU A 76 7.30 -6.85 19.41
C GLU A 76 7.21 -7.65 18.10
N ALA A 77 6.89 -8.96 18.20
CA ALA A 77 6.73 -9.80 17.02
C ALA A 77 5.47 -9.41 16.23
N ARG A 78 4.37 -9.14 16.93
CA ARG A 78 3.11 -8.69 16.34
C ARG A 78 3.26 -7.34 15.64
N GLU A 79 3.89 -6.37 16.29
CA GLU A 79 4.21 -5.07 15.68
C GLU A 79 5.12 -5.22 14.46
N SER A 80 6.12 -6.09 14.55
CA SER A 80 7.04 -6.33 13.45
C SER A 80 6.35 -6.96 12.24
N ILE A 81 5.44 -7.92 12.45
CA ILE A 81 4.59 -8.50 11.38
C ILE A 81 3.69 -7.42 10.78
N HIS A 82 3.02 -6.64 11.62
CA HIS A 82 2.13 -5.56 11.16
C HIS A 82 2.88 -4.50 10.36
N ASN A 83 4.02 -4.04 10.84
CA ASN A 83 4.80 -3.00 10.17
C ASN A 83 5.40 -3.49 8.84
N ASN A 84 5.96 -4.69 8.80
CA ASN A 84 6.55 -5.21 7.56
C ASN A 84 5.50 -5.74 6.60
N GLY A 85 4.46 -6.42 7.09
CA GLY A 85 3.31 -6.84 6.27
C GLY A 85 2.54 -5.64 5.71
N GLY A 86 2.31 -4.61 6.52
CA GLY A 86 1.73 -3.34 6.07
C GLY A 86 2.60 -2.66 5.02
N GLY A 87 3.93 -2.71 5.18
CA GLY A 87 4.88 -2.25 4.17
C GLY A 87 4.74 -3.00 2.85
N VAL A 88 4.62 -4.33 2.90
CA VAL A 88 4.38 -5.16 1.69
C VAL A 88 3.07 -4.78 1.03
N TYR A 89 1.97 -4.73 1.78
CA TYR A 89 0.64 -4.40 1.27
C TYR A 89 0.60 -3.00 0.63
N ASN A 90 1.12 -1.99 1.32
CA ASN A 90 1.09 -0.60 0.87
C ASN A 90 1.92 -0.40 -0.41
N HIS A 91 3.08 -1.05 -0.53
CA HIS A 91 3.89 -0.94 -1.75
C HIS A 91 3.20 -1.61 -2.94
N GLN A 92 2.60 -2.79 -2.76
CA GLN A 92 1.83 -3.44 -3.82
C GLN A 92 0.70 -2.54 -4.30
N LEU A 93 -0.13 -2.03 -3.38
CA LEU A 93 -1.24 -1.15 -3.72
C LEU A 93 -0.76 0.14 -4.41
N TYR A 94 0.34 0.71 -3.94
CA TYR A 94 0.94 1.91 -4.54
C TYR A 94 1.38 1.67 -5.98
N PHE A 95 2.15 0.61 -6.24
CA PHE A 95 2.61 0.30 -7.58
C PHE A 95 1.45 -0.07 -8.52
N ASP A 96 0.49 -0.84 -8.05
CA ASP A 96 -0.71 -1.22 -8.82
C ASP A 96 -1.62 -0.03 -9.13
N SER A 97 -1.57 1.04 -8.32
CA SER A 97 -2.38 2.25 -8.52
C SER A 97 -1.82 3.20 -9.57
N MET A 98 -0.57 2.98 -10.03
CA MET A 98 0.10 3.86 -10.99
C MET A 98 0.06 3.30 -12.40
N ARG A 99 0.13 4.19 -13.37
CA ARG A 99 0.25 3.87 -14.80
C ARG A 99 0.91 5.01 -15.55
N SER A 100 1.30 4.75 -16.80
CA SER A 100 1.82 5.79 -17.70
C SER A 100 0.95 7.05 -17.67
N PRO A 101 1.55 8.25 -17.60
CA PRO A 101 0.83 9.52 -17.47
C PRO A 101 0.11 9.87 -18.78
N VAL A 102 -1.16 9.49 -18.88
CA VAL A 102 -2.01 9.66 -20.07
C VAL A 102 -3.05 10.78 -19.93
N GLY A 103 -2.83 11.72 -19.04
CA GLY A 103 -3.69 12.91 -18.92
C GLY A 103 -5.18 12.63 -18.66
N GLN A 104 -5.51 11.52 -18.05
CA GLN A 104 -6.89 11.20 -17.70
C GLN A 104 -7.27 11.81 -16.35
N GLU A 105 -8.44 12.41 -16.32
CA GLU A 105 -9.09 12.87 -15.11
C GLU A 105 -10.04 11.78 -14.58
N PRO A 106 -10.32 11.76 -13.27
CA PRO A 106 -11.41 10.96 -12.73
C PRO A 106 -12.71 11.23 -13.48
N CYS A 107 -13.49 10.18 -13.74
CA CYS A 107 -14.77 10.29 -14.45
C CYS A 107 -15.81 9.35 -13.86
N GLY A 108 -17.08 9.56 -14.21
CA GLY A 108 -18.22 8.75 -13.76
C GLY A 108 -18.40 8.78 -12.24
N THR A 109 -18.69 7.65 -11.64
CA THR A 109 -19.02 7.55 -10.21
C THR A 109 -17.90 8.04 -9.29
N LEU A 110 -16.63 7.89 -9.69
CA LEU A 110 -15.51 8.41 -8.91
C LEU A 110 -15.49 9.93 -8.94
N GLU A 111 -15.68 10.56 -10.11
CA GLU A 111 -15.74 12.03 -10.22
C GLU A 111 -16.88 12.59 -9.37
N GLU A 112 -18.08 11.99 -9.46
CA GLU A 112 -19.25 12.39 -8.68
C GLU A 112 -18.98 12.30 -7.17
N ALA A 113 -18.35 11.22 -6.70
CA ALA A 113 -17.98 11.05 -5.29
C ALA A 113 -16.91 12.07 -4.85
N LEU A 114 -15.90 12.34 -5.68
CA LEU A 114 -14.89 13.36 -5.39
C LEU A 114 -15.50 14.77 -5.31
N ILE A 115 -16.45 15.10 -6.20
CA ILE A 115 -17.15 16.39 -6.15
C ILE A 115 -18.02 16.46 -4.90
N ARG A 116 -18.75 15.39 -4.57
CA ARG A 116 -19.62 15.33 -3.39
C ARG A 116 -18.82 15.54 -2.09
N ASP A 117 -17.68 14.86 -1.95
CA ASP A 117 -17.00 14.77 -0.65
C ASP A 117 -15.88 15.82 -0.49
N PHE A 118 -15.28 16.28 -1.60
CA PHE A 118 -14.19 17.26 -1.59
C PHE A 118 -14.53 18.59 -2.28
N GLY A 119 -15.73 18.71 -2.86
CA GLY A 119 -16.19 19.91 -3.58
C GLY A 119 -15.78 19.96 -5.06
N SER A 120 -14.61 19.43 -5.43
CA SER A 120 -14.16 19.27 -6.81
C SER A 120 -12.97 18.32 -6.91
N VAL A 121 -12.71 17.76 -8.09
CA VAL A 121 -11.51 16.96 -8.37
C VAL A 121 -10.23 17.76 -8.07
N ARG A 122 -10.22 19.06 -8.40
CA ARG A 122 -9.07 19.94 -8.09
C ARG A 122 -8.84 20.06 -6.60
N GLN A 123 -9.88 20.31 -5.82
CA GLN A 123 -9.76 20.40 -4.35
C GLN A 123 -9.30 19.09 -3.71
N TRP A 124 -9.80 17.96 -4.20
CA TRP A 124 -9.30 16.65 -3.79
C TRP A 124 -7.80 16.51 -4.08
N LYS A 125 -7.33 16.82 -5.29
CA LYS A 125 -5.89 16.76 -5.64
C LYS A 125 -5.04 17.65 -4.73
N GLU A 126 -5.51 18.86 -4.42
CA GLU A 126 -4.84 19.79 -3.52
C GLU A 126 -4.76 19.21 -2.09
N GLN A 127 -5.86 18.69 -1.56
CA GLN A 127 -5.91 18.09 -0.22
C GLN A 127 -5.06 16.82 -0.14
N MET A 128 -5.13 15.94 -1.15
CA MET A 128 -4.32 14.72 -1.22
C MET A 128 -2.82 15.04 -1.25
N SER A 129 -2.42 16.02 -2.05
CA SER A 129 -1.02 16.48 -2.12
C SER A 129 -0.54 17.08 -0.80
N GLN A 130 -1.38 17.86 -0.13
CA GLN A 130 -1.06 18.43 1.18
C GLN A 130 -0.94 17.34 2.25
N ALA A 131 -1.86 16.37 2.26
CA ALA A 131 -1.83 15.24 3.18
C ALA A 131 -0.54 14.43 2.99
N ALA A 132 -0.20 14.07 1.76
CA ALA A 132 1.01 13.32 1.45
C ALA A 132 2.29 14.06 1.84
N ALA A 133 2.37 15.36 1.54
CA ALA A 133 3.52 16.18 1.89
C ALA A 133 3.63 16.47 3.40
N GLY A 134 2.51 16.39 4.11
CA GLY A 134 2.43 16.64 5.55
C GLY A 134 2.84 15.45 6.44
N VAL A 135 3.00 14.25 5.87
CA VAL A 135 3.43 13.07 6.63
C VAL A 135 4.86 13.25 7.10
N PHE A 136 5.06 13.19 8.42
CA PHE A 136 6.40 13.34 9.00
C PHE A 136 7.23 12.06 8.83
N GLY A 137 8.41 12.19 8.25
CA GLY A 137 9.30 11.06 7.96
C GLY A 137 8.87 10.29 6.72
N SER A 138 8.72 8.97 6.83
CA SER A 138 8.16 8.10 5.79
C SER A 138 6.73 7.71 6.14
N GLY A 139 5.86 7.60 5.15
CA GLY A 139 4.46 7.20 5.35
C GLY A 139 3.65 7.25 4.07
N TRP A 140 2.35 7.19 4.23
CA TRP A 140 1.39 7.01 3.14
C TRP A 140 0.27 8.02 3.27
N ALA A 141 -0.30 8.40 2.13
CA ALA A 141 -1.58 9.10 2.06
C ALA A 141 -2.50 8.30 1.12
N TRP A 142 -3.68 7.97 1.59
CA TRP A 142 -4.63 7.12 0.88
C TRP A 142 -5.97 7.81 0.71
N LEU A 143 -6.54 7.70 -0.49
CA LEU A 143 -7.96 7.95 -0.71
C LEU A 143 -8.70 6.65 -0.38
N VAL A 144 -9.57 6.70 0.60
CA VAL A 144 -10.33 5.53 1.07
C VAL A 144 -11.83 5.82 1.00
N SER A 145 -12.63 4.77 0.95
CA SER A 145 -14.09 4.83 1.04
C SER A 145 -14.56 4.08 2.27
N ASP A 146 -15.51 4.64 3.00
CA ASP A 146 -16.23 3.90 4.02
C ASP A 146 -17.31 2.97 3.41
N GLN A 147 -18.07 2.29 4.27
CA GLN A 147 -19.12 1.36 3.85
C GLN A 147 -20.30 2.05 3.17
N ASP A 148 -20.50 3.33 3.41
CA ASP A 148 -21.55 4.15 2.81
C ASP A 148 -21.10 4.82 1.50
N GLY A 149 -19.85 4.59 1.10
CA GLY A 149 -19.26 5.15 -0.11
C GLY A 149 -18.75 6.59 0.05
N THR A 150 -18.60 7.10 1.28
CA THR A 150 -18.03 8.41 1.55
C THR A 150 -16.50 8.33 1.40
N LEU A 151 -15.93 9.25 0.63
CA LEU A 151 -14.49 9.31 0.40
C LEU A 151 -13.79 10.18 1.46
N MET A 152 -12.64 9.70 1.93
CA MET A 152 -11.79 10.44 2.85
C MET A 152 -10.31 10.22 2.55
N ILE A 153 -9.46 11.13 3.01
CA ILE A 153 -8.00 11.01 2.92
C ILE A 153 -7.48 10.60 4.30
N LEU A 154 -6.71 9.50 4.35
CA LEU A 154 -6.03 9.01 5.54
C LEU A 154 -4.51 9.08 5.35
N THR A 155 -3.77 9.38 6.43
CA THR A 155 -2.29 9.38 6.49
C THR A 155 -1.80 8.53 7.65
#